data_8e0e5aef9e6502c4c1026347831743d0
#
_entry.id   8e0e5aef9e6502c4c1026347831743d0
#
_cell.length_a   1.000
_cell.length_b   1.000
_cell.length_c   1.000
_cell.angle_alpha   90.00
_cell.angle_beta   90.00
_cell.angle_gamma   90.00
#
_symmetry.space_group_name_H-M   'P 1'
#
loop_
_entity.id
_entity.type
_entity.pdbx_description
1 polymer ?
#
loop_
_entity_poly.entity_id
_entity_poly.type
_entity_poly.pdbx_seq_one_letter_code
_entity_poly.pdbx_strand_id
1 'polypeptide(L)'
;MKIFFSVGEPSGDLHGGNLIRKILQRNPDIDIVGYGGPRMASAGCQLHEDLTRLAVMGIVQVLVHLLSFWKLVSRADRYFRHHRPDAVVLIDYPGFNWWIARRAKAHRIPVFYYGTPQIWAWAPWRVKKMRKLVDHVLCKLPFEEKWFRDRNCNATFVGHPYFDQLQNESLDNAFIEEIKNKNGPLIAILPGSRTQEVKHNLKWFLKAARIVRDEVPTVRFVVASFKSSHADWAQNLIEQSDLPVETFVGRTPELIAASQCTMACSGSVSLELLYHQKPTVILYWVPKWFYALIKSFAPLLQFRVKYMTLVNMLADEPFAKRLRLLDSDWNEWGEIPFPEFVTSGDKSPQIACHLIRWLKHPEERERCRKQLHSIRAEVAHGGASDLAANYILEILEGNPPPPPTPHFLDSQSVAVIPEMALTK
;
A
#
# COMPACT_ATOMS: atom_id res chain seq x y z
N MET A 1 -6.28 -6.95 -31.55
CA MET A 1 -6.97 -6.72 -30.25
C MET A 1 -6.61 -5.33 -29.72
N LYS A 2 -7.57 -4.62 -29.11
CA LYS A 2 -7.33 -3.25 -28.61
C LYS A 2 -7.81 -3.11 -27.17
N ILE A 3 -6.96 -2.60 -26.28
CA ILE A 3 -7.26 -2.43 -24.85
C ILE A 3 -7.13 -0.97 -24.47
N PHE A 4 -8.16 -0.42 -23.82
CA PHE A 4 -8.17 0.95 -23.32
C PHE A 4 -7.86 1.00 -21.82
N PHE A 5 -6.80 1.71 -21.43
CA PHE A 5 -6.42 1.90 -20.04
C PHE A 5 -6.91 3.24 -19.49
N SER A 6 -7.29 3.28 -18.21
CA SER A 6 -7.59 4.52 -17.50
C SER A 6 -6.94 4.54 -16.12
N VAL A 7 -5.94 5.40 -15.98
CA VAL A 7 -5.05 5.50 -14.82
C VAL A 7 -4.81 6.98 -14.49
N GLY A 8 -5.03 7.39 -13.26
CA GLY A 8 -4.93 8.80 -12.87
C GLY A 8 -3.83 9.12 -11.86
N GLU A 9 -3.24 8.14 -11.17
CA GLU A 9 -2.25 8.38 -10.11
C GLU A 9 -0.85 7.92 -10.54
N PRO A 10 0.23 8.57 -10.05
CA PRO A 10 1.61 8.17 -10.38
C PRO A 10 1.95 6.71 -10.01
N SER A 11 1.40 6.20 -8.90
CA SER A 11 1.53 4.77 -8.54
C SER A 11 0.78 3.86 -9.52
N GLY A 12 -0.43 4.28 -9.91
CA GLY A 12 -1.21 3.57 -10.92
C GLY A 12 -0.51 3.55 -12.29
N ASP A 13 0.16 4.65 -12.68
CA ASP A 13 0.95 4.72 -13.92
C ASP A 13 2.10 3.72 -13.94
N LEU A 14 2.78 3.54 -12.80
CA LEU A 14 3.81 2.50 -12.66
C LEU A 14 3.21 1.10 -12.82
N HIS A 15 2.11 0.81 -12.13
CA HIS A 15 1.44 -0.49 -12.19
C HIS A 15 0.85 -0.75 -13.58
N GLY A 16 0.29 0.27 -14.21
CA GLY A 16 -0.19 0.22 -15.59
C GLY A 16 0.93 -0.08 -16.59
N GLY A 17 2.07 0.60 -16.45
CA GLY A 17 3.24 0.35 -17.28
C GLY A 17 3.79 -1.07 -17.14
N ASN A 18 3.82 -1.61 -15.91
CA ASN A 18 4.23 -3.00 -15.67
C ASN A 18 3.27 -3.99 -16.33
N LEU A 19 1.96 -3.78 -16.15
CA LEU A 19 0.92 -4.62 -16.73
C LEU A 19 0.97 -4.58 -18.29
N ILE A 20 1.13 -3.40 -18.87
CA ILE A 20 1.23 -3.21 -20.32
C ILE A 20 2.43 -3.97 -20.88
N ARG A 21 3.62 -3.85 -20.26
CA ARG A 21 4.80 -4.61 -20.70
C ARG A 21 4.52 -6.12 -20.70
N LYS A 22 3.85 -6.64 -19.67
CA LYS A 22 3.51 -8.06 -19.58
C LYS A 22 2.50 -8.51 -20.64
N ILE A 23 1.51 -7.67 -20.96
CA ILE A 23 0.56 -7.93 -22.06
C ILE A 23 1.31 -7.95 -23.40
N LEU A 24 2.12 -6.94 -23.71
CA LEU A 24 2.84 -6.83 -24.98
C LEU A 24 3.97 -7.88 -25.14
N GLN A 25 4.56 -8.35 -24.03
CA GLN A 25 5.50 -9.48 -24.06
C GLN A 25 4.83 -10.78 -24.52
N ARG A 26 3.53 -10.97 -24.27
CA ARG A 26 2.77 -12.16 -24.68
C ARG A 26 2.16 -12.02 -26.07
N ASN A 27 1.67 -10.85 -26.38
CA ASN A 27 1.06 -10.55 -27.66
C ASN A 27 1.41 -9.12 -28.09
N PRO A 28 2.48 -8.97 -28.89
CA PRO A 28 2.95 -7.66 -29.37
C PRO A 28 1.96 -6.93 -30.30
N ASP A 29 1.00 -7.64 -30.88
CA ASP A 29 0.04 -7.09 -31.83
C ASP A 29 -1.16 -6.41 -31.16
N ILE A 30 -1.16 -6.29 -29.83
CA ILE A 30 -2.23 -5.63 -29.10
C ILE A 30 -2.03 -4.12 -29.10
N ASP A 31 -3.00 -3.40 -29.59
CA ASP A 31 -3.05 -1.93 -29.48
C ASP A 31 -3.41 -1.52 -28.06
N ILE A 32 -2.48 -0.88 -27.36
CA ILE A 32 -2.72 -0.31 -26.03
C ILE A 32 -2.89 1.19 -26.14
N VAL A 33 -4.05 1.69 -25.72
CA VAL A 33 -4.39 3.13 -25.78
C VAL A 33 -5.01 3.58 -24.46
N GLY A 34 -5.05 4.89 -24.20
CA GLY A 34 -5.85 5.37 -23.08
C GLY A 34 -5.30 6.59 -22.35
N TYR A 35 -5.67 6.68 -21.07
CA TYR A 35 -5.28 7.72 -20.14
C TYR A 35 -4.29 7.16 -19.12
N GLY A 36 -3.19 7.85 -18.91
CA GLY A 36 -2.16 7.40 -17.98
C GLY A 36 -1.08 8.43 -17.81
N GLY A 37 0.16 7.99 -17.65
CA GLY A 37 1.33 8.84 -17.51
C GLY A 37 2.54 8.34 -18.31
N PRO A 38 3.71 8.96 -18.08
CA PRO A 38 4.91 8.71 -18.88
C PRO A 38 5.42 7.25 -18.78
N ARG A 39 5.15 6.54 -17.68
CA ARG A 39 5.57 5.14 -17.52
C ARG A 39 4.75 4.20 -18.40
N MET A 40 3.45 4.43 -18.53
CA MET A 40 2.60 3.70 -19.47
C MET A 40 2.99 4.02 -20.91
N ALA A 41 3.29 5.30 -21.24
CA ALA A 41 3.77 5.66 -22.57
C ALA A 41 5.06 4.91 -22.93
N SER A 42 6.03 4.88 -22.01
CA SER A 42 7.30 4.16 -22.22
C SER A 42 7.12 2.63 -22.30
N ALA A 43 6.01 2.10 -21.81
CA ALA A 43 5.66 0.70 -21.89
C ALA A 43 4.90 0.31 -23.18
N GLY A 44 4.63 1.26 -24.09
CA GLY A 44 3.97 1.03 -25.36
C GLY A 44 2.51 1.50 -25.43
N CYS A 45 2.02 2.24 -24.43
CA CYS A 45 0.68 2.81 -24.47
C CYS A 45 0.63 4.09 -25.30
N GLN A 46 -0.25 4.15 -26.29
CA GLN A 46 -0.59 5.40 -26.98
C GLN A 46 -1.49 6.25 -26.08
N LEU A 47 -0.90 7.23 -25.41
CA LEU A 47 -1.64 8.09 -24.50
C LEU A 47 -2.55 9.06 -25.26
N HIS A 48 -3.81 9.08 -24.89
CA HIS A 48 -4.75 10.12 -25.30
C HIS A 48 -4.64 11.37 -24.40
N GLU A 49 -4.26 11.18 -23.12
CA GLU A 49 -4.06 12.26 -22.15
C GLU A 49 -3.20 11.77 -20.97
N ASP A 50 -2.37 12.67 -20.42
CA ASP A 50 -1.62 12.43 -19.19
C ASP A 50 -2.45 12.86 -17.98
N LEU A 51 -3.18 11.90 -17.38
CA LEU A 51 -4.00 12.14 -16.19
C LEU A 51 -3.15 12.30 -14.91
N THR A 52 -1.93 11.83 -14.88
CA THR A 52 -1.10 11.87 -13.67
C THR A 52 -0.76 13.31 -13.27
N ARG A 53 -0.68 14.21 -14.23
CA ARG A 53 -0.50 15.64 -13.99
C ARG A 53 -1.68 16.29 -13.28
N LEU A 54 -2.91 15.80 -13.53
CA LEU A 54 -4.12 16.32 -12.90
C LEU A 54 -4.29 15.84 -11.46
N ALA A 55 -3.82 14.62 -11.15
CA ALA A 55 -3.93 14.03 -9.81
C ALA A 55 -3.03 14.71 -8.77
N VAL A 56 -1.90 15.27 -9.18
CA VAL A 56 -0.95 15.96 -8.30
C VAL A 56 -1.51 17.26 -7.72
N MET A 57 -2.56 17.81 -8.31
CA MET A 57 -3.08 19.15 -7.99
C MET A 57 -3.98 19.24 -6.74
N GLY A 58 -4.35 18.13 -6.10
CA GLY A 58 -5.14 18.12 -4.85
C GLY A 58 -6.65 18.37 -5.03
N ILE A 59 -7.41 18.04 -3.97
CA ILE A 59 -8.90 18.01 -4.00
C ILE A 59 -9.54 19.36 -4.34
N VAL A 60 -8.96 20.47 -3.91
CA VAL A 60 -9.53 21.81 -4.16
C VAL A 60 -9.47 22.17 -5.64
N GLN A 61 -8.43 21.76 -6.35
CA GLN A 61 -8.28 22.02 -7.79
C GLN A 61 -9.13 21.08 -8.65
N VAL A 62 -9.54 19.92 -8.13
CA VAL A 62 -10.48 19.02 -8.84
C VAL A 62 -11.82 19.72 -9.11
N LEU A 63 -12.30 20.59 -8.23
CA LEU A 63 -13.53 21.37 -8.44
C LEU A 63 -13.37 22.39 -9.57
N VAL A 64 -12.20 23.02 -9.69
CA VAL A 64 -11.89 23.98 -10.76
C VAL A 64 -11.76 23.26 -12.12
N HIS A 65 -11.30 22.02 -12.13
CA HIS A 65 -11.11 21.23 -13.35
C HIS A 65 -12.28 20.29 -13.69
N LEU A 66 -13.44 20.45 -13.08
CA LEU A 66 -14.60 19.59 -13.31
C LEU A 66 -14.99 19.51 -14.80
N LEU A 67 -14.91 20.64 -15.51
CA LEU A 67 -15.16 20.70 -16.96
C LEU A 67 -14.13 19.89 -17.76
N SER A 68 -12.87 19.89 -17.34
CA SER A 68 -11.81 19.09 -17.97
C SER A 68 -12.06 17.59 -17.79
N PHE A 69 -12.50 17.16 -16.59
CA PHE A 69 -12.93 15.77 -16.36
C PHE A 69 -14.08 15.35 -17.28
N TRP A 70 -15.10 16.20 -17.43
CA TRP A 70 -16.22 15.90 -18.33
C TRP A 70 -15.80 15.85 -19.81
N LYS A 71 -14.87 16.71 -20.23
CA LYS A 71 -14.28 16.63 -21.58
C LYS A 71 -13.56 15.30 -21.81
N LEU A 72 -12.79 14.82 -20.84
CA LEU A 72 -12.10 13.53 -20.93
C LEU A 72 -13.07 12.35 -20.95
N VAL A 73 -14.11 12.34 -20.10
CA VAL A 73 -15.15 11.32 -20.14
C VAL A 73 -15.87 11.30 -21.48
N SER A 74 -16.20 12.48 -22.03
CA SER A 74 -16.86 12.60 -23.35
C SER A 74 -15.94 12.17 -24.49
N ARG A 75 -14.63 12.42 -24.38
CA ARG A 75 -13.62 11.94 -25.35
C ARG A 75 -13.52 10.42 -25.32
N ALA A 76 -13.49 9.80 -24.14
CA ALA A 76 -13.50 8.35 -23.99
C ALA A 76 -14.79 7.74 -24.56
N ASP A 77 -15.98 8.31 -24.26
CA ASP A 77 -17.26 7.85 -24.79
C ASP A 77 -17.29 7.86 -26.32
N ARG A 78 -16.80 8.96 -26.93
CA ARG A 78 -16.68 9.09 -28.38
C ARG A 78 -15.72 8.04 -28.94
N TYR A 79 -14.59 7.82 -28.28
CA TYR A 79 -13.62 6.81 -28.65
C TYR A 79 -14.23 5.39 -28.62
N PHE A 80 -14.93 5.03 -27.53
CA PHE A 80 -15.61 3.74 -27.41
C PHE A 80 -16.66 3.50 -28.49
N ARG A 81 -17.37 4.55 -28.87
CA ARG A 81 -18.37 4.47 -29.96
C ARG A 81 -17.74 4.14 -31.32
N HIS A 82 -16.62 4.77 -31.65
CA HIS A 82 -16.01 4.65 -32.98
C HIS A 82 -15.01 3.51 -33.10
N HIS A 83 -14.27 3.21 -32.04
CA HIS A 83 -13.16 2.24 -32.08
C HIS A 83 -13.46 0.93 -31.35
N ARG A 84 -14.47 0.90 -30.50
CA ARG A 84 -14.92 -0.29 -29.74
C ARG A 84 -13.76 -1.16 -29.25
N PRO A 85 -12.96 -0.70 -28.29
CA PRO A 85 -11.89 -1.55 -27.74
C PRO A 85 -12.45 -2.86 -27.17
N ASP A 86 -11.67 -3.92 -27.24
CA ASP A 86 -12.05 -5.26 -26.76
C ASP A 86 -12.16 -5.30 -25.22
N ALA A 87 -11.45 -4.41 -24.53
CA ALA A 87 -11.54 -4.24 -23.07
C ALA A 87 -11.20 -2.83 -22.62
N VAL A 88 -11.68 -2.48 -21.41
CA VAL A 88 -11.27 -1.33 -20.62
C VAL A 88 -10.63 -1.82 -19.32
N VAL A 89 -9.39 -1.40 -19.06
CA VAL A 89 -8.66 -1.68 -17.81
C VAL A 89 -8.56 -0.41 -16.98
N LEU A 90 -9.12 -0.45 -15.79
CA LEU A 90 -9.11 0.64 -14.81
C LEU A 90 -8.08 0.33 -13.72
N ILE A 91 -7.27 1.33 -13.35
CA ILE A 91 -6.30 1.18 -12.27
C ILE A 91 -6.47 2.32 -11.28
N ASP A 92 -6.70 1.99 -10.00
CA ASP A 92 -6.91 2.95 -8.91
C ASP A 92 -7.88 4.11 -9.29
N TYR A 93 -7.68 5.32 -8.83
CA TYR A 93 -8.38 6.57 -9.19
C TYR A 93 -9.91 6.47 -9.31
N PRO A 94 -10.62 5.98 -8.28
CA PRO A 94 -12.03 5.61 -8.39
C PRO A 94 -12.95 6.79 -8.70
N GLY A 95 -12.59 8.01 -8.32
CA GLY A 95 -13.38 9.21 -8.60
C GLY A 95 -13.71 9.37 -10.08
N PHE A 96 -12.71 9.22 -10.93
CA PHE A 96 -12.82 9.33 -12.39
C PHE A 96 -13.21 8.00 -13.04
N ASN A 97 -12.59 6.91 -12.61
CA ASN A 97 -12.74 5.60 -13.23
C ASN A 97 -14.16 5.05 -13.21
N TRP A 98 -15.02 5.45 -12.24
CA TRP A 98 -16.44 5.11 -12.28
C TRP A 98 -17.19 5.72 -13.47
N TRP A 99 -16.75 6.86 -13.97
CA TRP A 99 -17.34 7.48 -15.16
C TRP A 99 -16.91 6.77 -16.43
N ILE A 100 -15.63 6.40 -16.53
CA ILE A 100 -15.11 5.60 -17.64
C ILE A 100 -15.78 4.23 -17.69
N ALA A 101 -15.86 3.51 -16.55
CA ALA A 101 -16.58 2.24 -16.45
C ALA A 101 -18.03 2.32 -16.93
N ARG A 102 -18.75 3.39 -16.55
CA ARG A 102 -20.13 3.60 -16.98
C ARG A 102 -20.24 3.80 -18.50
N ARG A 103 -19.27 4.48 -19.13
CA ARG A 103 -19.23 4.63 -20.59
C ARG A 103 -18.88 3.31 -21.28
N ALA A 104 -17.89 2.59 -20.80
CA ALA A 104 -17.55 1.27 -21.32
C ALA A 104 -18.76 0.32 -21.31
N LYS A 105 -19.48 0.24 -20.19
CA LYS A 105 -20.69 -0.59 -20.06
C LYS A 105 -21.82 -0.15 -21.00
N ALA A 106 -21.98 1.16 -21.26
CA ALA A 106 -22.95 1.66 -22.22
C ALA A 106 -22.68 1.17 -23.65
N HIS A 107 -21.41 0.93 -24.00
CA HIS A 107 -20.96 0.37 -25.27
C HIS A 107 -20.75 -1.15 -25.22
N ARG A 108 -21.12 -1.84 -24.13
CA ARG A 108 -20.98 -3.30 -23.92
C ARG A 108 -19.52 -3.77 -23.99
N ILE A 109 -18.58 -2.92 -23.57
CA ILE A 109 -17.16 -3.25 -23.51
C ILE A 109 -16.87 -3.87 -22.13
N PRO A 110 -16.18 -5.02 -22.05
CA PRO A 110 -15.74 -5.62 -20.79
C PRO A 110 -14.85 -4.69 -19.98
N VAL A 111 -15.08 -4.62 -18.67
CA VAL A 111 -14.36 -3.75 -17.76
C VAL A 111 -13.60 -4.57 -16.72
N PHE A 112 -12.29 -4.43 -16.70
CA PHE A 112 -11.38 -4.99 -15.70
C PHE A 112 -10.98 -3.87 -14.73
N TYR A 113 -10.98 -4.16 -13.43
CA TYR A 113 -10.47 -3.23 -12.42
C TYR A 113 -9.25 -3.84 -11.74
N TYR A 114 -8.06 -3.39 -12.09
CA TYR A 114 -6.79 -3.80 -11.51
C TYR A 114 -6.32 -2.78 -10.48
N GLY A 115 -5.93 -3.24 -9.28
CA GLY A 115 -5.66 -2.30 -8.20
C GLY A 115 -6.93 -1.65 -7.67
N THR A 116 -7.81 -2.47 -7.08
CA THR A 116 -9.12 -2.06 -6.62
C THR A 116 -9.07 -0.97 -5.56
N PRO A 117 -10.00 -0.01 -5.58
CA PRO A 117 -10.14 0.93 -4.49
C PRO A 117 -10.56 0.20 -3.20
N GLN A 118 -9.98 0.59 -2.07
CA GLN A 118 -10.24 -0.02 -0.75
C GLN A 118 -11.65 0.33 -0.23
N ILE A 119 -12.68 0.06 -1.05
CA ILE A 119 -14.08 0.34 -0.67
C ILE A 119 -14.54 -0.49 0.53
N TRP A 120 -13.92 -1.63 0.75
CA TRP A 120 -14.16 -2.49 1.90
C TRP A 120 -13.81 -1.80 3.23
N ALA A 121 -12.85 -0.87 3.22
CA ALA A 121 -12.39 -0.17 4.41
C ALA A 121 -13.36 0.94 4.87
N TRP A 122 -13.82 1.79 3.95
CA TRP A 122 -14.50 3.03 4.30
C TRP A 122 -15.78 3.34 3.52
N ALA A 123 -16.12 2.56 2.48
CA ALA A 123 -17.30 2.82 1.65
C ALA A 123 -17.91 1.52 1.10
N PRO A 124 -18.25 0.52 1.95
CA PRO A 124 -18.71 -0.80 1.51
C PRO A 124 -19.94 -0.77 0.62
N TRP A 125 -20.79 0.25 0.73
CA TRP A 125 -21.95 0.43 -0.15
C TRP A 125 -21.58 0.63 -1.63
N ARG A 126 -20.35 1.06 -1.93
CA ARG A 126 -19.86 1.23 -3.31
C ARG A 126 -19.69 -0.09 -4.05
N VAL A 127 -19.73 -1.22 -3.36
CA VAL A 127 -19.73 -2.55 -3.99
C VAL A 127 -20.89 -2.71 -4.98
N LYS A 128 -22.01 -2.04 -4.78
CA LYS A 128 -23.13 -1.99 -5.73
C LYS A 128 -22.70 -1.41 -7.08
N LYS A 129 -21.81 -0.39 -7.08
CA LYS A 129 -21.23 0.17 -8.29
C LYS A 129 -20.23 -0.79 -8.93
N MET A 130 -19.37 -1.42 -8.12
CA MET A 130 -18.41 -2.41 -8.60
C MET A 130 -19.14 -3.53 -9.33
N ARG A 131 -20.12 -4.17 -8.70
CA ARG A 131 -20.92 -5.25 -9.30
C ARG A 131 -21.63 -4.86 -10.60
N LYS A 132 -22.08 -3.59 -10.71
CA LYS A 132 -22.82 -3.11 -11.89
C LYS A 132 -21.90 -2.72 -13.05
N LEU A 133 -20.71 -2.21 -12.78
CA LEU A 133 -19.87 -1.51 -13.75
C LEU A 133 -18.57 -2.23 -14.09
N VAL A 134 -18.21 -3.27 -13.34
CA VAL A 134 -16.95 -4.00 -13.50
C VAL A 134 -17.27 -5.46 -13.71
N ASP A 135 -16.72 -6.06 -14.77
CA ASP A 135 -16.92 -7.46 -15.09
C ASP A 135 -15.91 -8.35 -14.38
N HIS A 136 -14.67 -7.84 -14.19
CA HIS A 136 -13.57 -8.58 -13.58
C HIS A 136 -12.82 -7.69 -12.58
N VAL A 137 -12.80 -8.11 -11.33
CA VAL A 137 -12.14 -7.41 -10.21
C VAL A 137 -10.83 -8.11 -9.91
N LEU A 138 -9.69 -7.49 -10.23
CA LEU A 138 -8.36 -8.05 -10.00
C LEU A 138 -7.82 -7.51 -8.68
N CYS A 139 -7.87 -8.34 -7.64
CA CYS A 139 -7.59 -7.98 -6.26
C CYS A 139 -6.10 -8.00 -5.94
N LYS A 140 -5.65 -7.06 -5.13
CA LYS A 140 -4.26 -6.94 -4.66
C LYS A 140 -3.98 -7.74 -3.38
N LEU A 141 -5.01 -8.01 -2.58
CA LEU A 141 -4.89 -8.65 -1.28
C LEU A 141 -5.80 -9.88 -1.21
N PRO A 142 -5.38 -10.98 -0.55
CA PRO A 142 -6.16 -12.23 -0.51
C PRO A 142 -7.57 -12.05 0.05
N PHE A 143 -7.71 -11.29 1.15
CA PHE A 143 -9.00 -11.04 1.77
C PHE A 143 -9.95 -10.19 0.91
N GLU A 144 -9.42 -9.37 -0.03
CA GLU A 144 -10.26 -8.60 -0.97
C GLU A 144 -11.03 -9.51 -1.89
N GLU A 145 -10.41 -10.57 -2.40
CA GLU A 145 -11.08 -11.54 -3.28
C GLU A 145 -12.30 -12.12 -2.60
N LYS A 146 -12.14 -12.66 -1.37
CA LYS A 146 -13.24 -13.19 -0.58
C LYS A 146 -14.30 -12.13 -0.33
N TRP A 147 -13.90 -10.91 0.07
CA TRP A 147 -14.81 -9.81 0.37
C TRP A 147 -15.68 -9.42 -0.81
N PHE A 148 -15.09 -9.35 -2.02
CA PHE A 148 -15.79 -9.03 -3.27
C PHE A 148 -16.69 -10.18 -3.73
N ARG A 149 -16.23 -11.43 -3.66
CA ARG A 149 -17.01 -12.63 -4.02
C ARG A 149 -18.23 -12.83 -3.15
N ASP A 150 -18.11 -12.67 -1.84
CA ASP A 150 -19.24 -12.73 -0.89
C ASP A 150 -20.32 -11.67 -1.21
N ARG A 151 -20.00 -10.70 -2.08
CA ARG A 151 -20.90 -9.64 -2.53
C ARG A 151 -21.26 -9.72 -4.02
N ASN A 152 -21.11 -10.89 -4.61
CA ASN A 152 -21.44 -11.20 -6.00
C ASN A 152 -20.67 -10.34 -7.02
N CYS A 153 -19.40 -10.05 -6.77
CA CYS A 153 -18.46 -9.54 -7.77
C CYS A 153 -17.61 -10.70 -8.29
N ASN A 154 -17.34 -10.72 -9.59
CA ASN A 154 -16.36 -11.65 -10.16
C ASN A 154 -14.96 -11.13 -9.83
N ALA A 155 -14.36 -11.69 -8.80
CA ALA A 155 -13.10 -11.23 -8.24
C ALA A 155 -12.04 -12.34 -8.26
N THR A 156 -10.80 -11.97 -8.54
CA THR A 156 -9.64 -12.88 -8.59
C THR A 156 -8.45 -12.19 -7.93
N PHE A 157 -7.79 -12.88 -7.01
CA PHE A 157 -6.54 -12.41 -6.42
C PHE A 157 -5.40 -12.61 -7.42
N VAL A 158 -4.69 -11.53 -7.74
CA VAL A 158 -3.55 -11.51 -8.68
C VAL A 158 -2.24 -11.07 -8.02
N GLY A 159 -2.27 -10.72 -6.73
CA GLY A 159 -1.12 -10.22 -6.00
C GLY A 159 -0.98 -8.70 -6.05
N HIS A 160 -0.10 -8.18 -5.20
CA HIS A 160 0.11 -6.75 -5.07
C HIS A 160 1.27 -6.28 -5.97
N PRO A 161 1.01 -5.41 -6.98
CA PRO A 161 2.02 -5.02 -7.98
C PRO A 161 3.23 -4.26 -7.39
N TYR A 162 3.14 -3.79 -6.16
CA TYR A 162 4.27 -3.18 -5.46
C TYR A 162 5.40 -4.18 -5.19
N PHE A 163 5.08 -5.46 -5.00
CA PHE A 163 6.11 -6.49 -4.84
C PHE A 163 6.86 -6.79 -6.13
N ASP A 164 6.23 -6.63 -7.30
CA ASP A 164 6.92 -6.68 -8.60
C ASP A 164 8.01 -5.60 -8.68
N GLN A 165 7.70 -4.41 -8.15
CA GLN A 165 8.67 -3.30 -8.10
C GLN A 165 9.83 -3.63 -7.16
N LEU A 166 9.55 -4.07 -5.94
CA LEU A 166 10.57 -4.36 -4.92
C LEU A 166 11.52 -5.50 -5.34
N GLN A 167 11.02 -6.49 -6.09
CA GLN A 167 11.86 -7.56 -6.63
C GLN A 167 12.83 -7.09 -7.71
N ASN A 168 12.42 -6.08 -8.50
CA ASN A 168 13.23 -5.54 -9.59
C ASN A 168 14.09 -4.34 -9.18
N GLU A 169 14.00 -3.91 -7.94
CA GLU A 169 14.78 -2.78 -7.41
C GLU A 169 16.20 -3.24 -7.06
N SER A 170 17.18 -2.59 -7.66
CA SER A 170 18.58 -2.83 -7.32
C SER A 170 19.01 -1.89 -6.20
N LEU A 171 19.37 -2.44 -5.05
CA LEU A 171 19.89 -1.68 -3.92
C LEU A 171 21.38 -1.39 -4.09
N ASP A 172 21.81 -0.23 -3.61
CA ASP A 172 23.22 0.13 -3.49
C ASP A 172 23.85 -0.61 -2.29
N ASN A 173 24.38 -1.81 -2.55
CA ASN A 173 24.97 -2.65 -1.53
C ASN A 173 26.21 -2.01 -0.88
N ALA A 174 26.99 -1.19 -1.61
CA ALA A 174 28.14 -0.49 -1.05
C ALA A 174 27.69 0.51 0.02
N PHE A 175 26.65 1.29 -0.28
CA PHE A 175 26.05 2.20 0.68
C PHE A 175 25.45 1.48 1.91
N ILE A 176 24.75 0.35 1.69
CA ILE A 176 24.21 -0.45 2.79
C ILE A 176 25.31 -0.92 3.74
N GLU A 177 26.42 -1.44 3.21
CA GLU A 177 27.55 -1.90 4.02
C GLU A 177 28.28 -0.72 4.69
N GLU A 178 28.44 0.42 4.03
CA GLU A 178 28.97 1.64 4.66
C GLU A 178 28.15 2.02 5.91
N ILE A 179 26.84 2.04 5.77
CA ILE A 179 25.93 2.40 6.87
C ILE A 179 25.94 1.35 7.99
N LYS A 180 26.01 0.06 7.66
CA LYS A 180 26.05 -1.03 8.64
C LYS A 180 27.36 -1.08 9.42
N ASN A 181 28.49 -0.77 8.77
CA ASN A 181 29.81 -0.86 9.38
C ASN A 181 30.09 0.21 10.44
N LYS A 182 29.25 1.23 10.54
CA LYS A 182 29.31 2.20 11.65
C LYS A 182 28.86 1.54 12.94
N ASN A 183 29.56 1.78 14.05
CA ASN A 183 29.28 1.19 15.35
C ASN A 183 27.87 1.54 15.89
N GLY A 184 27.22 0.54 16.50
CA GLY A 184 25.91 0.69 17.18
C GLY A 184 24.70 0.28 16.34
N PRO A 185 23.59 -0.06 16.99
CA PRO A 185 22.36 -0.45 16.33
C PRO A 185 21.73 0.74 15.57
N LEU A 186 21.19 0.49 14.38
CA LEU A 186 20.60 1.49 13.53
C LEU A 186 19.08 1.43 13.54
N ILE A 187 18.43 2.56 13.76
CA ILE A 187 16.99 2.77 13.60
C ILE A 187 16.75 3.72 12.44
N ALA A 188 15.96 3.30 11.46
CA ALA A 188 15.51 4.19 10.39
C ALA A 188 14.17 4.86 10.75
N ILE A 189 14.09 6.15 10.48
CA ILE A 189 12.92 7.00 10.69
C ILE A 189 12.34 7.35 9.33
N LEU A 190 11.10 6.92 9.08
CA LEU A 190 10.38 7.09 7.81
C LEU A 190 9.14 7.98 8.04
N PRO A 191 9.30 9.33 8.09
CA PRO A 191 8.25 10.20 8.62
C PRO A 191 7.06 10.40 7.69
N GLY A 192 7.17 9.94 6.44
CA GLY A 192 6.13 10.00 5.42
C GLY A 192 6.63 10.59 4.10
N SER A 193 5.83 10.44 3.04
CA SER A 193 6.13 10.93 1.70
C SER A 193 5.49 12.28 1.39
N ARG A 194 4.48 12.69 2.15
CA ARG A 194 3.79 13.98 2.03
C ARG A 194 4.30 14.98 3.04
N THR A 195 4.40 16.24 2.64
CA THR A 195 4.91 17.32 3.53
C THR A 195 4.17 17.39 4.86
N GLN A 196 2.86 17.20 4.88
CA GLN A 196 2.07 17.23 6.12
C GLN A 196 2.39 16.04 7.03
N GLU A 197 2.60 14.85 6.47
CA GLU A 197 3.00 13.67 7.23
C GLU A 197 4.34 13.89 7.91
N VAL A 198 5.35 14.37 7.15
CA VAL A 198 6.67 14.68 7.70
C VAL A 198 6.57 15.71 8.83
N LYS A 199 5.83 16.80 8.62
CA LYS A 199 5.64 17.85 9.63
C LYS A 199 4.97 17.37 10.92
N HIS A 200 4.03 16.46 10.79
CA HIS A 200 3.27 15.98 11.95
C HIS A 200 3.97 14.84 12.70
N ASN A 201 4.61 13.89 11.98
CA ASN A 201 5.14 12.69 12.62
C ASN A 201 6.57 12.87 13.13
N LEU A 202 7.46 13.58 12.40
CA LEU A 202 8.90 13.60 12.70
C LEU A 202 9.20 14.10 14.11
N LYS A 203 8.51 15.12 14.60
CA LYS A 203 8.70 15.61 15.96
C LYS A 203 8.46 14.55 17.05
N TRP A 204 7.52 13.65 16.83
CA TRP A 204 7.20 12.57 17.76
C TRP A 204 8.21 11.43 17.66
N PHE A 205 8.68 11.16 16.44
CA PHE A 205 9.77 10.21 16.22
C PHE A 205 11.08 10.68 16.86
N LEU A 206 11.42 11.97 16.78
CA LEU A 206 12.60 12.51 17.45
C LEU A 206 12.45 12.46 18.97
N LYS A 207 11.25 12.71 19.52
CA LYS A 207 11.01 12.49 20.96
C LYS A 207 11.21 11.04 21.38
N ALA A 208 10.68 10.09 20.60
CA ALA A 208 10.90 8.66 20.85
C ALA A 208 12.39 8.30 20.74
N ALA A 209 13.09 8.83 19.73
CA ALA A 209 14.52 8.62 19.54
C ALA A 209 15.35 9.10 20.75
N ARG A 210 14.97 10.22 21.38
CA ARG A 210 15.62 10.68 22.61
C ARG A 210 15.48 9.66 23.73
N ILE A 211 14.28 9.17 23.99
CA ILE A 211 14.02 8.14 25.02
C ILE A 211 14.82 6.86 24.72
N VAL A 212 14.87 6.44 23.45
CA VAL A 212 15.64 5.27 23.04
C VAL A 212 17.14 5.49 23.28
N ARG A 213 17.67 6.68 22.97
CA ARG A 213 19.09 7.01 23.17
C ARG A 213 19.48 7.03 24.65
N ASP A 214 18.60 7.53 25.52
CA ASP A 214 18.85 7.53 26.96
C ASP A 214 19.01 6.10 27.49
N GLU A 215 18.30 5.13 26.94
CA GLU A 215 18.31 3.72 27.32
C GLU A 215 19.36 2.86 26.56
N VAL A 216 19.73 3.29 25.34
CA VAL A 216 20.71 2.60 24.46
C VAL A 216 21.64 3.68 23.86
N PRO A 217 22.67 4.13 24.60
CA PRO A 217 23.50 5.28 24.17
C PRO A 217 24.24 5.10 22.85
N THR A 218 24.49 3.86 22.43
CA THR A 218 25.18 3.54 21.18
C THR A 218 24.26 3.53 19.96
N VAL A 219 22.94 3.73 20.13
CA VAL A 219 21.98 3.72 19.03
C VAL A 219 22.21 4.87 18.06
N ARG A 220 22.06 4.56 16.78
CA ARG A 220 22.14 5.53 15.68
C ARG A 220 20.77 5.70 15.04
N PHE A 221 20.50 6.89 14.53
CA PHE A 221 19.27 7.20 13.85
C PHE A 221 19.54 7.79 12.46
N VAL A 222 18.74 7.37 11.49
CA VAL A 222 18.76 7.93 10.14
C VAL A 222 17.33 8.30 9.71
N VAL A 223 17.17 9.46 9.10
CA VAL A 223 15.89 9.91 8.51
C VAL A 223 15.94 9.68 7.02
N ALA A 224 15.01 8.89 6.50
CA ALA A 224 14.79 8.75 5.07
C ALA A 224 13.82 9.83 4.57
N SER A 225 14.33 10.73 3.72
CA SER A 225 13.56 11.81 3.11
C SER A 225 13.24 11.49 1.65
N PHE A 226 11.97 11.63 1.27
CA PHE A 226 11.52 11.37 -0.10
C PHE A 226 12.04 12.42 -1.09
N LYS A 227 12.27 13.66 -0.66
CA LYS A 227 12.78 14.78 -1.47
C LYS A 227 13.56 15.78 -0.63
N SER A 228 14.41 16.59 -1.30
CA SER A 228 15.30 17.54 -0.64
C SER A 228 14.58 18.51 0.30
N SER A 229 13.43 19.07 -0.09
CA SER A 229 12.66 19.96 0.79
C SER A 229 12.15 19.32 2.09
N HIS A 230 12.01 17.97 2.11
CA HIS A 230 11.70 17.24 3.34
C HIS A 230 12.95 17.06 4.20
N ALA A 231 14.12 16.85 3.57
CA ALA A 231 15.39 16.75 4.26
C ALA A 231 15.77 18.09 4.93
N ASP A 232 15.64 19.20 4.21
CA ASP A 232 15.91 20.54 4.76
C ASP A 232 15.03 20.82 5.98
N TRP A 233 13.74 20.48 5.89
CA TRP A 233 12.83 20.68 7.01
C TRP A 233 13.14 19.71 8.17
N ALA A 234 13.51 18.47 7.89
CA ALA A 234 13.92 17.49 8.89
C ALA A 234 15.19 17.96 9.61
N GLN A 235 16.18 18.47 8.89
CA GLN A 235 17.43 18.96 9.43
C GLN A 235 17.20 20.06 10.48
N ASN A 236 16.32 21.03 10.20
CA ASN A 236 15.96 22.07 11.15
C ASN A 236 15.39 21.53 12.48
N LEU A 237 14.58 20.46 12.43
CA LEU A 237 14.06 19.83 13.64
C LEU A 237 15.11 18.98 14.38
N ILE A 238 15.99 18.33 13.64
CA ILE A 238 17.07 17.52 14.18
C ILE A 238 18.04 18.42 14.98
N GLU A 239 18.43 19.56 14.42
CA GLU A 239 19.29 20.55 15.08
C GLU A 239 18.69 21.04 16.40
N GLN A 240 17.37 21.24 16.47
CA GLN A 240 16.66 21.62 17.70
C GLN A 240 16.57 20.47 18.72
N SER A 241 16.82 19.23 18.29
CA SER A 241 16.64 18.04 19.13
C SER A 241 17.90 17.60 19.86
N ASP A 242 19.09 18.14 19.54
CA ASP A 242 20.41 17.69 20.02
C ASP A 242 20.67 16.18 19.84
N LEU A 243 20.02 15.56 18.88
CA LEU A 243 20.20 14.15 18.56
C LEU A 243 21.15 13.98 17.36
N PRO A 244 22.10 13.04 17.42
CA PRO A 244 22.94 12.72 16.26
C PRO A 244 22.14 11.89 15.25
N VAL A 245 21.37 12.55 14.40
CA VAL A 245 20.53 11.93 13.38
C VAL A 245 21.03 12.35 12.00
N GLU A 246 21.37 11.38 11.17
CA GLU A 246 21.76 11.64 9.78
C GLU A 246 20.50 11.64 8.87
N THR A 247 20.49 12.47 7.83
CA THR A 247 19.37 12.56 6.88
C THR A 247 19.83 12.21 5.48
N PHE A 248 19.06 11.35 4.79
CA PHE A 248 19.35 10.94 3.42
C PHE A 248 18.14 11.13 2.52
N VAL A 249 18.38 11.58 1.28
CA VAL A 249 17.33 11.77 0.26
C VAL A 249 17.39 10.64 -0.76
N GLY A 250 16.23 10.02 -1.04
CA GLY A 250 16.11 8.99 -2.08
C GLY A 250 16.81 7.67 -1.76
N ARG A 251 17.12 7.41 -0.47
CA ARG A 251 17.82 6.20 0.00
C ARG A 251 16.95 5.33 0.93
N THR A 252 15.64 5.46 0.80
CA THR A 252 14.69 4.75 1.69
C THR A 252 14.89 3.23 1.69
N PRO A 253 14.99 2.54 0.53
CA PRO A 253 15.16 1.09 0.49
C PRO A 253 16.46 0.63 1.15
N GLU A 254 17.57 1.31 0.89
CA GLU A 254 18.87 0.98 1.47
C GLU A 254 18.87 1.20 3.00
N LEU A 255 18.26 2.29 3.48
CA LEU A 255 18.17 2.57 4.92
C LEU A 255 17.27 1.56 5.63
N ILE A 256 16.17 1.13 5.01
CA ILE A 256 15.34 0.03 5.49
C ILE A 256 16.20 -1.24 5.57
N ALA A 257 16.90 -1.60 4.48
CA ALA A 257 17.73 -2.80 4.44
C ALA A 257 18.85 -2.80 5.48
N ALA A 258 19.47 -1.64 5.74
CA ALA A 258 20.56 -1.48 6.72
C ALA A 258 20.07 -1.49 8.17
N SER A 259 18.86 -1.02 8.46
CA SER A 259 18.35 -0.84 9.83
C SER A 259 18.00 -2.15 10.55
N GLN A 260 18.03 -2.14 11.87
CA GLN A 260 17.59 -3.26 12.71
C GLN A 260 16.08 -3.22 13.00
N CYS A 261 15.55 -2.03 13.19
CA CYS A 261 14.11 -1.76 13.31
C CYS A 261 13.81 -0.34 12.80
N THR A 262 12.54 0.00 12.67
CA THR A 262 12.12 1.28 12.06
C THR A 262 10.98 1.94 12.81
N MET A 263 10.87 3.26 12.67
CA MET A 263 9.68 4.07 12.99
C MET A 263 9.14 4.61 11.67
N ALA A 264 7.88 4.35 11.35
CA ALA A 264 7.33 4.73 10.06
C ALA A 264 5.94 5.37 10.14
N CYS A 265 5.66 6.29 9.21
CA CYS A 265 4.30 6.71 8.91
C CYS A 265 3.56 5.60 8.16
N SER A 266 2.27 5.42 8.42
CA SER A 266 1.45 4.47 7.67
C SER A 266 1.37 4.86 6.18
N GLY A 267 1.47 3.85 5.30
CA GLY A 267 1.41 4.02 3.86
C GLY A 267 1.92 2.78 3.11
N SER A 268 2.18 2.91 1.81
CA SER A 268 2.75 1.84 0.98
C SER A 268 4.12 1.33 1.48
N VAL A 269 4.87 2.17 2.20
CA VAL A 269 6.14 1.79 2.81
C VAL A 269 5.99 0.59 3.78
N SER A 270 4.80 0.36 4.34
CA SER A 270 4.56 -0.82 5.19
C SER A 270 4.75 -2.14 4.44
N LEU A 271 4.45 -2.19 3.14
CA LEU A 271 4.70 -3.37 2.30
C LEU A 271 6.18 -3.56 2.01
N GLU A 272 6.94 -2.48 1.88
CA GLU A 272 8.40 -2.52 1.73
C GLU A 272 9.08 -3.01 3.02
N LEU A 273 8.60 -2.52 4.18
CA LEU A 273 9.02 -2.98 5.49
C LEU A 273 8.71 -4.49 5.71
N LEU A 274 7.55 -4.95 5.25
CA LEU A 274 7.22 -6.37 5.19
C LEU A 274 8.18 -7.15 4.29
N TYR A 275 8.45 -6.65 3.08
CA TYR A 275 9.35 -7.28 2.12
C TYR A 275 10.76 -7.46 2.71
N HIS A 276 11.27 -6.45 3.40
CA HIS A 276 12.55 -6.48 4.10
C HIS A 276 12.46 -7.10 5.51
N GLN A 277 11.30 -7.57 5.96
CA GLN A 277 11.06 -8.18 7.28
C GLN A 277 11.57 -7.32 8.44
N LYS A 278 11.29 -6.01 8.40
CA LYS A 278 11.79 -5.06 9.39
C LYS A 278 10.77 -4.83 10.52
N PRO A 279 11.10 -5.16 11.76
CA PRO A 279 10.30 -4.78 12.93
C PRO A 279 10.07 -3.27 12.92
N THR A 280 8.80 -2.87 12.93
CA THR A 280 8.43 -1.47 12.68
C THR A 280 7.34 -1.01 13.64
N VAL A 281 7.49 0.18 14.19
CA VAL A 281 6.41 0.88 14.90
C VAL A 281 5.81 1.91 13.96
N ILE A 282 4.49 1.89 13.84
CA ILE A 282 3.76 2.79 12.95
C ILE A 282 3.11 3.92 13.74
N LEU A 283 3.29 5.15 13.25
CA LEU A 283 2.59 6.33 13.75
C LEU A 283 1.87 7.04 12.62
N TYR A 284 0.60 7.32 12.83
CA TYR A 284 -0.18 8.23 11.99
C TYR A 284 -0.81 9.31 12.88
N TRP A 285 -0.10 10.43 13.01
CA TRP A 285 -0.58 11.55 13.82
C TRP A 285 -1.55 12.41 13.02
N VAL A 286 -2.65 12.80 13.67
CA VAL A 286 -3.69 13.65 13.08
C VAL A 286 -4.05 14.81 14.03
N PRO A 287 -4.44 15.98 13.51
CA PRO A 287 -4.93 17.07 14.35
C PRO A 287 -6.15 16.66 15.18
N LYS A 288 -6.26 17.19 16.40
CA LYS A 288 -7.36 16.88 17.36
C LYS A 288 -8.75 17.04 16.75
N TRP A 289 -8.98 18.10 15.99
CA TRP A 289 -10.26 18.34 15.32
C TRP A 289 -10.59 17.26 14.29
N PHE A 290 -9.60 16.81 13.53
CA PHE A 290 -9.76 15.76 12.52
C PHE A 290 -9.97 14.40 13.18
N TYR A 291 -9.25 14.12 14.28
CA TYR A 291 -9.45 12.92 15.09
C TYR A 291 -10.88 12.85 15.65
N ALA A 292 -11.38 13.96 16.23
CA ALA A 292 -12.76 14.04 16.71
C ALA A 292 -13.79 13.86 15.58
N LEU A 293 -13.52 14.44 14.40
CA LEU A 293 -14.37 14.29 13.22
C LEU A 293 -14.45 12.82 12.78
N ILE A 294 -13.30 12.15 12.64
CA ILE A 294 -13.28 10.72 12.29
C ILE A 294 -14.07 9.92 13.31
N LYS A 295 -13.82 10.12 14.61
CA LYS A 295 -14.50 9.38 15.69
C LYS A 295 -16.02 9.56 15.65
N SER A 296 -16.50 10.76 15.33
CA SER A 296 -17.93 11.08 15.25
C SER A 296 -18.60 10.51 13.99
N PHE A 297 -17.92 10.56 12.85
CA PHE A 297 -18.49 10.16 11.55
C PHE A 297 -18.17 8.72 11.14
N ALA A 298 -17.21 8.06 11.80
CA ALA A 298 -16.85 6.69 11.48
C ALA A 298 -18.02 5.69 11.47
N PRO A 299 -18.98 5.75 12.42
CA PRO A 299 -20.16 4.87 12.37
C PRO A 299 -21.03 5.12 11.14
N LEU A 300 -21.21 6.39 10.75
CA LEU A 300 -22.00 6.78 9.58
C LEU A 300 -21.32 6.33 8.27
N LEU A 301 -19.99 6.43 8.21
CA LEU A 301 -19.19 6.00 7.06
C LEU A 301 -18.99 4.47 7.02
N GLN A 302 -19.55 3.72 7.98
CA GLN A 302 -19.37 2.27 8.10
C GLN A 302 -17.89 1.85 8.06
N PHE A 303 -17.04 2.65 8.71
CA PHE A 303 -15.62 2.35 8.84
C PHE A 303 -15.46 1.10 9.73
N ARG A 304 -14.99 -0.02 9.16
CA ARG A 304 -14.98 -1.33 9.83
C ARG A 304 -13.60 -1.97 9.89
N VAL A 305 -12.57 -1.24 9.53
CA VAL A 305 -11.21 -1.77 9.60
C VAL A 305 -10.68 -1.76 11.02
N LYS A 306 -9.96 -2.81 11.36
CA LYS A 306 -9.33 -3.00 12.64
C LYS A 306 -7.97 -2.31 12.71
N TYR A 307 -7.26 -2.29 11.59
CA TYR A 307 -5.89 -1.80 11.47
C TYR A 307 -5.75 -0.70 10.42
N MET A 308 -4.69 0.12 10.55
CA MET A 308 -4.32 1.12 9.56
C MET A 308 -3.37 0.55 8.49
N THR A 309 -2.45 -0.34 8.88
CA THR A 309 -1.48 -0.93 7.98
C THR A 309 -2.00 -2.18 7.30
N LEU A 310 -1.69 -2.32 6.02
CA LEU A 310 -2.03 -3.53 5.26
C LEU A 310 -1.34 -4.77 5.85
N VAL A 311 -0.15 -4.63 6.42
CA VAL A 311 0.59 -5.74 7.03
C VAL A 311 -0.17 -6.34 8.21
N ASN A 312 -0.71 -5.51 9.10
CA ASN A 312 -1.53 -6.00 10.20
C ASN A 312 -2.86 -6.60 9.72
N MET A 313 -3.44 -6.05 8.65
CA MET A 313 -4.64 -6.61 8.01
C MET A 313 -4.40 -7.97 7.34
N LEU A 314 -3.17 -8.26 6.96
CA LEU A 314 -2.75 -9.56 6.42
C LEU A 314 -2.43 -10.55 7.54
N ALA A 315 -1.99 -10.06 8.70
CA ALA A 315 -1.65 -10.88 9.86
C ALA A 315 -2.86 -11.37 10.65
N ASP A 316 -3.95 -10.62 10.63
CA ASP A 316 -5.15 -10.90 11.43
C ASP A 316 -6.41 -10.49 10.65
N GLU A 317 -7.58 -10.93 11.11
CA GLU A 317 -8.88 -10.55 10.53
C GLU A 317 -8.98 -9.02 10.39
N PRO A 318 -9.06 -8.48 9.16
CA PRO A 318 -8.99 -7.04 8.93
C PRO A 318 -10.25 -6.28 9.36
N PHE A 319 -11.36 -6.99 9.59
CA PHE A 319 -12.65 -6.38 9.84
C PHE A 319 -13.09 -6.51 11.30
N ALA A 320 -13.66 -5.43 11.84
CA ALA A 320 -14.25 -5.41 13.18
C ALA A 320 -15.70 -4.93 13.14
N LYS A 321 -16.49 -5.34 14.12
CA LYS A 321 -17.88 -4.85 14.29
C LYS A 321 -17.93 -3.37 14.66
N ARG A 322 -16.86 -2.84 15.31
CA ARG A 322 -16.68 -1.44 15.70
C ARG A 322 -15.33 -0.93 15.23
N LEU A 323 -15.23 0.38 15.02
CA LEU A 323 -13.95 1.02 14.72
C LEU A 323 -13.02 0.89 15.93
N ARG A 324 -11.95 0.12 15.80
CA ARG A 324 -10.90 -0.02 16.81
C ARG A 324 -9.66 0.83 16.52
N LEU A 325 -9.54 1.33 15.32
CA LEU A 325 -8.39 2.08 14.82
C LEU A 325 -7.96 3.26 15.72
N LEU A 326 -8.91 3.84 16.45
CA LEU A 326 -8.69 4.98 17.34
C LEU A 326 -8.61 4.58 18.82
N ASP A 327 -8.75 3.31 19.15
CA ASP A 327 -8.60 2.82 20.51
C ASP A 327 -7.10 2.70 20.81
N SER A 328 -6.66 3.42 21.83
CA SER A 328 -5.24 3.73 22.03
C SER A 328 -4.45 2.65 22.79
N ASP A 329 -5.07 1.58 23.25
CA ASP A 329 -4.40 0.56 24.05
C ASP A 329 -4.09 -0.69 23.23
N TRP A 330 -2.89 -0.66 22.62
CA TRP A 330 -2.33 -1.73 21.82
C TRP A 330 -2.21 -3.09 22.55
N ASN A 331 -2.19 -3.11 23.88
CA ASN A 331 -2.17 -4.33 24.70
C ASN A 331 -3.40 -5.22 24.49
N GLU A 332 -4.51 -4.66 23.97
CA GLU A 332 -5.73 -5.42 23.66
C GLU A 332 -5.75 -6.01 22.24
N TRP A 333 -4.75 -5.71 21.41
CA TRP A 333 -4.78 -6.02 19.97
C TRP A 333 -4.14 -7.34 19.60
N GLY A 334 -3.64 -8.10 20.59
CA GLY A 334 -2.94 -9.36 20.35
C GLY A 334 -1.53 -9.15 19.76
N GLU A 335 -0.94 -10.24 19.27
CA GLU A 335 0.41 -10.23 18.69
C GLU A 335 0.36 -9.79 17.21
N ILE A 336 0.25 -8.48 16.96
CA ILE A 336 0.36 -7.92 15.61
C ILE A 336 1.84 -7.61 15.28
N PRO A 337 2.27 -7.81 14.01
CA PRO A 337 3.68 -7.60 13.64
C PRO A 337 4.11 -6.13 13.70
N PHE A 338 3.20 -5.18 13.46
CA PHE A 338 3.49 -3.75 13.51
C PHE A 338 2.64 -3.06 14.58
N PRO A 339 3.19 -2.77 15.77
CA PRO A 339 2.53 -1.84 16.70
C PRO A 339 2.19 -0.55 15.99
N GLU A 340 0.90 -0.15 16.00
CA GLU A 340 0.44 1.02 15.25
C GLU A 340 -0.38 1.98 16.12
N PHE A 341 -0.12 3.27 15.94
CA PHE A 341 -0.76 4.35 16.68
C PHE A 341 -1.39 5.36 15.73
N VAL A 342 -2.73 5.43 15.73
CA VAL A 342 -3.47 6.52 15.08
C VAL A 342 -3.94 7.47 16.18
N THR A 343 -3.33 8.65 16.27
CA THR A 343 -3.47 9.51 17.46
C THR A 343 -3.39 10.99 17.16
N SER A 344 -3.95 11.79 18.04
CA SER A 344 -3.75 13.25 18.10
C SER A 344 -2.85 13.68 19.28
N GLY A 345 -2.39 12.72 20.09
CA GLY A 345 -1.56 12.93 21.27
C GLY A 345 -0.10 12.51 21.07
N ASP A 346 0.65 12.56 22.16
CA ASP A 346 2.03 12.08 22.24
C ASP A 346 2.05 10.58 22.54
N LYS A 347 2.63 9.79 21.62
CA LYS A 347 2.86 8.35 21.76
C LYS A 347 4.36 8.00 21.73
N SER A 348 5.23 9.01 21.88
CA SER A 348 6.68 8.80 21.86
C SER A 348 7.17 7.80 22.91
N PRO A 349 6.64 7.74 24.16
CA PRO A 349 7.06 6.74 25.14
C PRO A 349 6.70 5.30 24.72
N GLN A 350 5.50 5.11 24.16
CA GLN A 350 5.08 3.77 23.70
C GLN A 350 5.91 3.33 22.49
N ILE A 351 6.16 4.22 21.52
CA ILE A 351 7.02 3.97 20.37
C ILE A 351 8.42 3.57 20.84
N ALA A 352 9.00 4.35 21.77
CA ALA A 352 10.32 4.08 22.34
C ALA A 352 10.36 2.73 23.05
N CYS A 353 9.35 2.37 23.82
CA CYS A 353 9.25 1.08 24.53
C CYS A 353 9.43 -0.11 23.58
N HIS A 354 8.72 -0.12 22.43
CA HIS A 354 8.89 -1.19 21.44
C HIS A 354 10.30 -1.26 20.86
N LEU A 355 10.88 -0.11 20.52
CA LEU A 355 12.22 -0.04 19.94
C LEU A 355 13.29 -0.51 20.94
N ILE A 356 13.22 -0.04 22.20
CA ILE A 356 14.13 -0.45 23.28
C ILE A 356 14.02 -1.96 23.50
N ARG A 357 12.81 -2.49 23.52
CA ARG A 357 12.55 -3.92 23.66
C ARG A 357 13.22 -4.72 22.55
N TRP A 358 13.06 -4.32 21.29
CA TRP A 358 13.72 -4.99 20.17
C TRP A 358 15.24 -4.85 20.13
N LEU A 359 15.79 -3.76 20.70
CA LEU A 359 17.24 -3.57 20.78
C LEU A 359 17.86 -4.37 21.93
N LYS A 360 17.21 -4.39 23.10
CA LYS A 360 17.71 -5.09 24.31
C LYS A 360 17.39 -6.60 24.30
N HIS A 361 16.33 -7.02 23.56
CA HIS A 361 15.83 -8.41 23.50
C HIS A 361 15.83 -8.92 22.05
N PRO A 362 16.96 -9.43 21.55
CA PRO A 362 17.07 -9.94 20.17
C PRO A 362 16.06 -11.06 19.84
N GLU A 363 15.67 -11.87 20.83
CA GLU A 363 14.67 -12.93 20.69
C GLU A 363 13.28 -12.39 20.32
N GLU A 364 12.88 -11.25 20.85
CA GLU A 364 11.60 -10.62 20.52
C GLU A 364 11.62 -9.97 19.14
N ARG A 365 12.75 -9.35 18.79
CA ARG A 365 12.97 -8.85 17.46
C ARG A 365 12.89 -9.99 16.43
N GLU A 366 13.50 -11.14 16.73
CA GLU A 366 13.46 -12.30 15.84
C GLU A 366 12.04 -12.92 15.76
N ARG A 367 11.28 -12.92 16.85
CA ARG A 367 9.86 -13.30 16.83
C ARG A 367 9.07 -12.46 15.85
N CYS A 368 9.20 -11.13 15.92
CA CYS A 368 8.56 -10.21 14.96
C CYS A 368 9.01 -10.49 13.51
N ARG A 369 10.31 -10.73 13.29
CA ARG A 369 10.84 -11.07 11.97
C ARG A 369 10.25 -12.38 11.42
N LYS A 370 10.08 -13.40 12.25
CA LYS A 370 9.44 -14.67 11.84
C LYS A 370 7.99 -14.48 11.45
N GLN A 371 7.23 -13.66 12.18
CA GLN A 371 5.85 -13.30 11.79
C GLN A 371 5.82 -12.60 10.42
N LEU A 372 6.70 -11.59 10.24
CA LEU A 372 6.82 -10.90 8.95
C LEU A 372 7.27 -11.82 7.83
N HIS A 373 8.17 -12.77 8.11
CA HIS A 373 8.59 -13.78 7.14
C HIS A 373 7.43 -14.65 6.68
N SER A 374 6.58 -15.12 7.61
CA SER A 374 5.39 -15.93 7.27
C SER A 374 4.43 -15.15 6.37
N ILE A 375 4.09 -13.91 6.75
CA ILE A 375 3.20 -13.06 5.94
C ILE A 375 3.83 -12.77 4.56
N ARG A 376 5.12 -12.45 4.53
CA ARG A 376 5.85 -12.22 3.28
C ARG A 376 5.79 -13.45 2.37
N ALA A 377 6.02 -14.65 2.91
CA ALA A 377 5.97 -15.90 2.17
C ALA A 377 4.59 -16.17 1.56
N GLU A 378 3.51 -15.65 2.18
CA GLU A 378 2.15 -15.82 1.69
C GLU A 378 1.76 -14.79 0.62
N VAL A 379 2.16 -13.51 0.77
CA VAL A 379 1.60 -12.43 -0.05
C VAL A 379 2.61 -11.65 -0.88
N ALA A 380 3.90 -11.68 -0.54
CA ALA A 380 4.91 -10.85 -1.18
C ALA A 380 5.58 -11.58 -2.36
N HIS A 381 4.79 -12.29 -3.15
CA HIS A 381 5.23 -12.88 -4.39
C HIS A 381 5.22 -11.83 -5.50
N GLY A 382 6.29 -11.78 -6.29
CA GLY A 382 6.25 -11.06 -7.56
C GLY A 382 5.39 -11.80 -8.57
N GLY A 383 5.14 -11.16 -9.71
CA GLY A 383 4.32 -11.72 -10.78
C GLY A 383 2.87 -11.26 -10.77
N ALA A 384 2.51 -10.29 -9.92
CA ALA A 384 1.16 -9.72 -9.90
C ALA A 384 0.74 -9.16 -11.26
N SER A 385 1.63 -8.40 -11.91
CA SER A 385 1.39 -7.87 -13.26
C SER A 385 1.32 -8.99 -14.30
N ASP A 386 2.05 -10.06 -14.09
CA ASP A 386 2.10 -11.23 -14.98
C ASP A 386 0.79 -12.05 -14.90
N LEU A 387 0.33 -12.32 -13.68
CA LEU A 387 -0.95 -12.99 -13.44
C LEU A 387 -2.14 -12.18 -13.95
N ALA A 388 -2.12 -10.86 -13.73
CA ALA A 388 -3.15 -9.96 -14.25
C ALA A 388 -3.16 -9.93 -15.79
N ALA A 389 -2.00 -9.91 -16.44
CA ALA A 389 -1.88 -9.96 -17.89
C ALA A 389 -2.44 -11.28 -18.46
N ASN A 390 -2.05 -12.42 -17.88
CA ASN A 390 -2.59 -13.72 -18.25
C ASN A 390 -4.12 -13.74 -18.15
N TYR A 391 -4.64 -13.38 -16.98
CA TYR A 391 -6.09 -13.38 -16.75
C TYR A 391 -6.85 -12.53 -17.77
N ILE A 392 -6.36 -11.31 -18.06
CA ILE A 392 -7.01 -10.43 -19.04
C ILE A 392 -6.99 -11.06 -20.43
N LEU A 393 -5.86 -11.58 -20.87
CA LEU A 393 -5.71 -12.17 -22.20
C LEU A 393 -6.56 -13.45 -22.36
N GLU A 394 -6.54 -14.36 -21.40
CA GLU A 394 -7.35 -15.58 -21.41
C GLU A 394 -8.85 -15.27 -21.54
N ILE A 395 -9.34 -14.28 -20.80
CA ILE A 395 -10.74 -13.83 -20.92
C ILE A 395 -11.03 -13.28 -22.32
N LEU A 396 -10.13 -12.48 -22.88
CA LEU A 396 -10.34 -11.86 -24.19
C LEU A 396 -10.20 -12.82 -25.36
N GLU A 397 -9.44 -13.90 -25.19
CA GLU A 397 -9.27 -14.98 -26.15
C GLU A 397 -10.40 -16.04 -26.05
N GLY A 398 -11.32 -15.88 -25.10
CA GLY A 398 -12.44 -16.80 -24.90
C GLY A 398 -12.08 -18.07 -24.12
N ASN A 399 -10.93 -18.08 -23.47
CA ASN A 399 -10.42 -19.17 -22.65
C ASN A 399 -10.45 -18.75 -21.15
N PRO A 400 -11.63 -18.67 -20.50
CA PRO A 400 -11.67 -18.20 -19.12
C PRO A 400 -10.82 -19.14 -18.25
N PRO A 401 -9.94 -18.57 -17.39
CA PRO A 401 -9.16 -19.37 -16.47
C PRO A 401 -10.09 -20.20 -15.59
N PRO A 402 -9.65 -21.40 -15.14
CA PRO A 402 -10.42 -22.17 -14.18
C PRO A 402 -10.74 -21.30 -12.97
N PRO A 403 -11.91 -21.47 -12.34
CA PRO A 403 -12.21 -20.71 -11.14
C PRO A 403 -11.04 -20.88 -10.17
N PRO A 404 -10.49 -19.79 -9.60
CA PRO A 404 -9.33 -19.89 -8.74
C PRO A 404 -9.63 -20.86 -7.61
N THR A 405 -8.73 -21.78 -7.39
CA THR A 405 -8.76 -22.70 -6.25
C THR A 405 -8.85 -21.81 -5.00
N PRO A 406 -9.80 -22.04 -4.09
CA PRO A 406 -9.85 -21.26 -2.87
C PRO A 406 -8.50 -21.40 -2.17
N HIS A 407 -7.73 -20.34 -2.07
CA HIS A 407 -6.62 -20.28 -1.14
C HIS A 407 -7.26 -20.25 0.24
N PHE A 408 -7.49 -21.43 0.81
CA PHE A 408 -7.98 -21.59 2.16
C PHE A 408 -6.89 -21.09 3.11
N LEU A 409 -7.16 -19.97 3.75
CA LEU A 409 -6.73 -19.78 5.13
C LEU A 409 -7.51 -20.80 5.97
N ASP A 410 -7.14 -22.07 5.87
CA ASP A 410 -7.56 -23.06 6.84
C ASP A 410 -6.80 -22.80 8.13
N SER A 411 -7.41 -21.96 8.96
CA SER A 411 -7.04 -21.77 10.37
C SER A 411 -7.38 -23.00 11.21
N GLN A 412 -7.05 -24.20 10.72
CA GLN A 412 -7.18 -25.47 11.47
C GLN A 412 -6.01 -26.40 11.18
N SER A 413 -4.80 -25.95 11.48
CA SER A 413 -3.70 -26.82 11.84
C SER A 413 -2.97 -26.27 13.05
N VAL A 414 -3.71 -26.06 14.14
CA VAL A 414 -3.11 -26.14 15.47
C VAL A 414 -2.73 -27.60 15.65
N ALA A 415 -1.47 -27.91 15.38
CA ALA A 415 -0.91 -29.20 15.74
C ALA A 415 -1.11 -29.39 17.24
N VAL A 416 -2.01 -30.32 17.59
CA VAL A 416 -2.13 -30.85 18.93
C VAL A 416 -0.76 -31.45 19.27
N ILE A 417 -0.02 -30.78 20.13
CA ILE A 417 1.18 -31.36 20.76
C ILE A 417 0.64 -32.44 21.67
N PRO A 418 1.03 -33.74 21.51
CA PRO A 418 0.62 -34.75 22.44
C PRO A 418 1.25 -34.45 23.81
N GLU A 419 0.40 -34.38 24.85
CA GLU A 419 0.85 -34.42 26.22
C GLU A 419 1.73 -35.67 26.45
N MET A 420 3.02 -35.46 26.60
CA MET A 420 3.88 -36.51 27.13
C MET A 420 3.60 -36.66 28.62
N ALA A 421 3.00 -37.78 28.94
CA ALA A 421 2.72 -38.25 30.28
C ALA A 421 3.99 -38.16 31.17
N LEU A 422 3.90 -37.35 32.22
CA LEU A 422 4.76 -37.45 33.39
C LEU A 422 4.22 -38.61 34.23
N THR A 423 4.89 -39.76 34.13
CA THR A 423 4.81 -40.82 35.14
C THR A 423 6.17 -41.02 35.76
N LYS A 424 6.18 -40.78 37.06
CA LYS A 424 7.15 -41.07 38.12
C LYS A 424 8.43 -40.24 38.19
#